data_61b0f7cf87c87d605157722618e24f10
#
_entry.id   61b0f7cf87c87d605157722618e24f10
#
_cell.length_a   1.000
_cell.length_b   1.000
_cell.length_c   1.000
_cell.angle_alpha   90.00
_cell.angle_beta   90.00
_cell.angle_gamma   90.00
#
_symmetry.space_group_name_H-M   'P 1'
#
loop_
_entity.id
_entity.type
_entity.pdbx_description
1 polymer ?
#
loop_
_entity_poly.entity_id
_entity_poly.type
_entity_poly.pdbx_seq_one_letter_code
_entity_poly.pdbx_strand_id
1 'polypeptide(L)'
;MNAGELIELIRNKRYDLLITDLRMPGHNGYDILELLRTSNVNNSKTIPVIVATASGSCTKEELLEKGFSDCIFKPFSKQDLLGIADRNIAYKEVSDDEPDFSSVLAYGDEVEMLDKVISVTVQDMQNFKDAAERKDLKDIDELIHHLRSSWVILNMDKPLWKLHELLKDTTLYGEEELQDAMNAVLEAGEAIIRCANEKKEVVNG
;
A
#
# COMPACT_ATOMS: atom_id res chain seq x y z
N MET A 1 -11.89 10.22 -20.09
CA MET A 1 -12.63 9.23 -19.26
C MET A 1 -13.99 9.83 -18.96
N ASN A 2 -15.05 9.12 -19.29
CA ASN A 2 -16.43 9.52 -18.99
C ASN A 2 -16.98 8.69 -17.82
N ALA A 3 -18.17 9.08 -17.30
CA ALA A 3 -18.79 8.41 -16.14
C ALA A 3 -19.05 6.90 -16.38
N GLY A 4 -19.41 6.50 -17.59
CA GLY A 4 -19.63 5.09 -17.94
C GLY A 4 -18.35 4.27 -17.92
N GLU A 5 -17.26 4.80 -18.47
CA GLU A 5 -15.93 4.17 -18.43
C GLU A 5 -15.43 3.99 -17.00
N LEU A 6 -15.67 4.98 -16.13
CA LEU A 6 -15.30 4.88 -14.70
C LEU A 6 -16.03 3.73 -14.01
N ILE A 7 -17.34 3.61 -14.22
CA ILE A 7 -18.14 2.52 -13.62
C ILE A 7 -17.71 1.15 -14.14
N GLU A 8 -17.36 1.04 -15.44
CA GLU A 8 -16.82 -0.20 -15.99
C GLU A 8 -15.47 -0.58 -15.38
N LEU A 9 -14.57 0.38 -15.20
CA LEU A 9 -13.28 0.14 -14.56
C LEU A 9 -13.46 -0.36 -13.11
N ILE A 10 -14.32 0.28 -12.33
CA ILE A 10 -14.61 -0.10 -10.94
C ILE A 10 -15.35 -1.44 -10.87
N ARG A 11 -16.17 -1.79 -11.86
CA ARG A 11 -16.84 -3.11 -11.94
C ARG A 11 -15.84 -4.25 -12.10
N ASN A 12 -14.83 -4.03 -12.93
CA ASN A 12 -13.86 -5.06 -13.30
C ASN A 12 -12.67 -5.16 -12.34
N LYS A 13 -12.41 -4.09 -11.57
CA LYS A 13 -11.28 -4.04 -10.64
C LYS A 13 -11.61 -3.20 -9.43
N ARG A 14 -11.14 -3.62 -8.27
CA ARG A 14 -11.18 -2.83 -7.03
C ARG A 14 -10.05 -1.81 -7.05
N TYR A 15 -10.33 -0.61 -6.61
CA TYR A 15 -9.34 0.47 -6.45
C TYR A 15 -9.33 0.96 -5.01
N ASP A 16 -8.15 1.31 -4.51
CA ASP A 16 -7.96 1.76 -3.14
C ASP A 16 -8.12 3.27 -2.99
N LEU A 17 -7.95 4.01 -4.10
CA LEU A 17 -8.05 5.46 -4.16
C LEU A 17 -8.50 5.91 -5.55
N LEU A 18 -9.30 6.96 -5.62
CA LEU A 18 -9.61 7.70 -6.83
C LEU A 18 -9.13 9.15 -6.72
N ILE A 19 -8.41 9.63 -7.72
CA ILE A 19 -8.08 11.05 -7.85
C ILE A 19 -8.80 11.60 -9.06
N THR A 20 -9.55 12.69 -8.88
CA THR A 20 -10.30 13.35 -9.95
C THR A 20 -9.99 14.84 -9.98
N ASP A 21 -10.02 15.44 -11.17
CA ASP A 21 -10.04 16.91 -11.27
C ASP A 21 -11.41 17.44 -10.86
N LEU A 22 -11.44 18.55 -10.16
CA LEU A 22 -12.70 19.23 -9.83
C LEU A 22 -13.41 19.74 -11.09
N ARG A 23 -12.63 20.23 -12.07
CA ARG A 23 -13.15 20.83 -13.31
C ARG A 23 -12.69 20.03 -14.53
N MET A 24 -13.59 19.24 -15.11
CA MET A 24 -13.37 18.50 -16.34
C MET A 24 -14.45 18.85 -17.39
N PRO A 25 -14.14 18.85 -18.70
CA PRO A 25 -15.15 18.99 -19.71
C PRO A 25 -16.20 17.86 -19.65
N GLY A 26 -17.47 18.23 -19.56
CA GLY A 26 -18.60 17.30 -19.57
C GLY A 26 -19.04 16.72 -18.21
N HIS A 27 -18.13 16.53 -17.27
CA HIS A 27 -18.42 16.10 -15.89
C HIS A 27 -17.46 16.80 -14.93
N ASN A 28 -17.95 17.17 -13.78
CA ASN A 28 -17.10 17.73 -12.72
C ASN A 28 -16.80 16.68 -11.65
N GLY A 29 -15.87 16.98 -10.74
CA GLY A 29 -15.51 16.07 -9.66
C GLY A 29 -16.68 15.71 -8.73
N TYR A 30 -17.65 16.61 -8.56
CA TYR A 30 -18.85 16.35 -7.76
C TYR A 30 -19.76 15.31 -8.41
N ASP A 31 -19.94 15.37 -9.74
CA ASP A 31 -20.74 14.38 -10.50
C ASP A 31 -20.11 12.99 -10.37
N ILE A 32 -18.79 12.91 -10.40
CA ILE A 32 -18.04 11.65 -10.20
C ILE A 32 -18.25 11.12 -8.78
N LEU A 33 -18.14 11.97 -7.77
CA LEU A 33 -18.37 11.58 -6.38
C LEU A 33 -19.79 11.09 -6.15
N GLU A 34 -20.80 11.79 -6.64
CA GLU A 34 -22.20 11.42 -6.53
C GLU A 34 -22.48 10.07 -7.23
N LEU A 35 -21.95 9.89 -8.45
CA LEU A 35 -22.06 8.64 -9.20
C LEU A 35 -21.49 7.46 -8.41
N LEU A 36 -20.34 7.62 -7.79
CA LEU A 36 -19.71 6.59 -6.97
C LEU A 36 -20.54 6.26 -5.74
N ARG A 37 -21.03 7.27 -5.00
CA ARG A 37 -21.77 7.07 -3.76
C ARG A 37 -23.18 6.50 -3.99
N THR A 38 -23.75 6.71 -5.18
CA THR A 38 -25.07 6.17 -5.57
C THR A 38 -24.98 4.81 -6.26
N SER A 39 -23.83 4.43 -6.83
CA SER A 39 -23.63 3.15 -7.46
C SER A 39 -23.44 2.01 -6.44
N ASN A 40 -23.82 0.77 -6.83
CA ASN A 40 -23.64 -0.45 -6.03
C ASN A 40 -22.58 -1.36 -6.68
N VAL A 41 -21.45 -0.80 -7.11
CA VAL A 41 -20.41 -1.54 -7.83
C VAL A 41 -19.15 -1.63 -6.96
N ASN A 42 -18.74 -2.84 -6.63
CA ASN A 42 -17.56 -3.10 -5.80
C ASN A 42 -17.49 -2.17 -4.56
N ASN A 43 -16.35 -1.47 -4.39
CA ASN A 43 -16.14 -0.51 -3.30
C ASN A 43 -16.47 0.94 -3.67
N SER A 44 -17.28 1.19 -4.69
CA SER A 44 -17.62 2.55 -5.17
C SER A 44 -18.12 3.49 -4.06
N LYS A 45 -18.90 2.95 -3.10
CA LYS A 45 -19.43 3.75 -1.99
C LYS A 45 -18.40 4.14 -0.95
N THR A 46 -17.33 3.37 -0.81
CA THR A 46 -16.34 3.52 0.27
C THR A 46 -14.96 3.94 -0.22
N ILE A 47 -14.69 3.85 -1.53
CA ILE A 47 -13.40 4.28 -2.10
C ILE A 47 -13.13 5.74 -1.74
N PRO A 48 -11.95 6.06 -1.18
CA PRO A 48 -11.54 7.44 -0.97
C PRO A 48 -11.46 8.19 -2.30
N VAL A 49 -12.05 9.38 -2.34
CA VAL A 49 -12.03 10.25 -3.52
C VAL A 49 -11.30 11.55 -3.18
N ILE A 50 -10.15 11.73 -3.80
CA ILE A 50 -9.33 12.94 -3.69
C ILE A 50 -9.64 13.84 -4.87
N VAL A 51 -9.86 15.11 -4.60
CA VAL A 51 -10.06 16.09 -5.67
C VAL A 51 -8.80 16.91 -5.91
N ALA A 52 -8.36 16.96 -7.17
CA ALA A 52 -7.30 17.88 -7.62
C ALA A 52 -7.93 19.17 -8.14
N THR A 53 -7.52 20.32 -7.61
CA THR A 53 -8.11 21.61 -7.99
C THR A 53 -7.09 22.75 -8.05
N ALA A 54 -7.41 23.84 -8.74
CA ALA A 54 -6.59 25.04 -8.73
C ALA A 54 -6.74 25.77 -7.38
N SER A 55 -5.64 26.32 -6.86
CA SER A 55 -5.63 27.14 -5.66
C SER A 55 -6.61 28.31 -5.79
N GLY A 56 -7.38 28.56 -4.73
CA GLY A 56 -8.32 29.69 -4.65
C GLY A 56 -9.72 29.46 -5.23
N SER A 57 -10.04 28.27 -5.73
CA SER A 57 -11.39 27.95 -6.24
C SER A 57 -12.36 27.45 -5.16
N CYS A 58 -11.87 26.87 -4.08
CA CYS A 58 -12.61 26.42 -2.91
C CYS A 58 -11.62 26.12 -1.77
N THR A 59 -12.11 26.05 -0.54
CA THR A 59 -11.31 25.66 0.61
C THR A 59 -11.30 24.12 0.77
N LYS A 60 -10.34 23.62 1.55
CA LYS A 60 -10.29 22.18 1.87
C LYS A 60 -11.54 21.75 2.64
N GLU A 61 -11.97 22.57 3.58
CA GLU A 61 -13.13 22.34 4.44
C GLU A 61 -14.41 22.18 3.60
N GLU A 62 -14.64 23.06 2.63
CA GLU A 62 -15.77 22.99 1.71
C GLU A 62 -15.80 21.70 0.89
N LEU A 63 -14.63 21.20 0.47
CA LEU A 63 -14.52 19.95 -0.29
C LEU A 63 -14.79 18.73 0.58
N LEU A 64 -14.29 18.73 1.81
CA LEU A 64 -14.55 17.65 2.77
C LEU A 64 -16.04 17.58 3.15
N GLU A 65 -16.71 18.71 3.37
CA GLU A 65 -18.15 18.79 3.61
C GLU A 65 -18.99 18.24 2.46
N LYS A 66 -18.48 18.31 1.22
CA LYS A 66 -19.12 17.71 0.03
C LYS A 66 -18.93 16.20 -0.09
N GLY A 67 -18.08 15.60 0.76
CA GLY A 67 -17.86 14.16 0.81
C GLY A 67 -16.60 13.67 0.10
N PHE A 68 -15.72 14.55 -0.36
CA PHE A 68 -14.36 14.17 -0.75
C PHE A 68 -13.56 13.75 0.49
N SER A 69 -12.67 12.80 0.32
CA SER A 69 -11.83 12.30 1.41
C SER A 69 -10.66 13.26 1.71
N ASP A 70 -10.12 13.89 0.67
CA ASP A 70 -9.08 14.91 0.78
C ASP A 70 -9.02 15.74 -0.51
N CYS A 71 -8.15 16.76 -0.55
CA CYS A 71 -7.90 17.55 -1.75
C CYS A 71 -6.43 17.85 -1.96
N ILE A 72 -6.03 18.04 -3.21
CA ILE A 72 -4.68 18.47 -3.59
C ILE A 72 -4.75 19.68 -4.50
N PHE A 73 -3.98 20.72 -4.20
CA PHE A 73 -3.98 21.97 -4.97
C PHE A 73 -2.92 21.94 -6.07
N LYS A 74 -3.32 22.29 -7.29
CA LYS A 74 -2.40 22.43 -8.44
C LYS A 74 -1.64 23.76 -8.36
N PRO A 75 -0.32 23.77 -8.69
CA PRO A 75 0.51 22.65 -9.08
C PRO A 75 0.97 21.82 -7.86
N PHE A 76 1.05 20.50 -8.00
CA PHE A 76 1.52 19.62 -6.95
C PHE A 76 2.71 18.76 -7.43
N SER A 77 3.57 18.38 -6.50
CA SER A 77 4.72 17.51 -6.74
C SER A 77 4.34 16.03 -6.64
N LYS A 78 5.25 15.16 -7.06
CA LYS A 78 5.12 13.70 -6.81
C LYS A 78 5.05 13.39 -5.32
N GLN A 79 5.79 14.12 -4.49
CA GLN A 79 5.80 13.93 -3.03
C GLN A 79 4.45 14.29 -2.40
N ASP A 80 3.83 15.40 -2.84
CA ASP A 80 2.48 15.79 -2.39
C ASP A 80 1.45 14.71 -2.75
N LEU A 81 1.56 14.13 -3.96
CA LEU A 81 0.66 13.08 -4.41
C LEU A 81 0.83 11.79 -3.60
N LEU A 82 2.06 11.38 -3.33
CA LEU A 82 2.35 10.23 -2.49
C LEU A 82 1.85 10.44 -1.06
N GLY A 83 2.15 11.60 -0.46
CA GLY A 83 1.73 11.90 0.90
C GLY A 83 0.20 11.97 1.07
N ILE A 84 -0.56 12.37 0.02
CA ILE A 84 -2.02 12.35 0.09
C ILE A 84 -2.58 10.93 -0.11
N ALA A 85 -1.93 10.13 -0.95
CA ALA A 85 -2.26 8.72 -1.12
C ALA A 85 -2.07 7.96 0.20
N ASP A 86 -0.93 8.12 0.85
CA ASP A 86 -0.61 7.46 2.13
C ASP A 86 -1.62 7.78 3.24
N ARG A 87 -2.15 9.01 3.30
CA ARG A 87 -3.15 9.39 4.30
C ARG A 87 -4.56 8.90 4.01
N ASN A 88 -4.88 8.61 2.76
CA ASN A 88 -6.26 8.33 2.32
C ASN A 88 -6.47 6.91 1.83
N ILE A 89 -5.42 6.21 1.45
CA ILE A 89 -5.50 4.76 1.33
C ILE A 89 -5.60 4.27 2.77
N ALA A 90 -6.84 4.02 3.23
CA ALA A 90 -6.99 3.16 4.37
C ALA A 90 -6.27 1.87 3.98
N TYR A 91 -5.04 1.67 4.50
CA TYR A 91 -4.54 0.33 4.60
C TYR A 91 -5.70 -0.44 5.19
N LYS A 92 -6.34 -1.31 4.40
CA LYS A 92 -7.26 -2.25 4.96
C LYS A 92 -6.53 -2.80 6.19
N GLU A 93 -7.19 -2.79 7.32
CA GLU A 93 -7.08 -3.86 8.28
C GLU A 93 -7.61 -5.15 7.62
N VAL A 94 -7.00 -5.63 6.58
CA VAL A 94 -6.68 -7.03 6.41
C VAL A 94 -5.84 -7.27 7.64
N SER A 95 -6.20 -8.21 8.49
CA SER A 95 -5.40 -8.59 9.63
C SER A 95 -3.94 -8.41 9.23
N ASP A 96 -3.27 -7.40 9.84
CA ASP A 96 -1.93 -6.91 9.46
C ASP A 96 -0.86 -8.01 9.48
N ASP A 97 -1.29 -9.26 9.63
CA ASP A 97 -0.52 -10.44 9.93
C ASP A 97 -0.53 -11.51 8.83
N GLU A 98 -1.34 -11.37 7.75
CA GLU A 98 -1.40 -12.39 6.70
C GLU A 98 -1.09 -11.83 5.31
N PRO A 99 -0.11 -12.42 4.59
CA PRO A 99 0.29 -12.00 3.25
C PRO A 99 -0.78 -12.31 2.20
N ASP A 100 -1.01 -11.38 1.26
CA ASP A 100 -1.88 -11.57 0.10
C ASP A 100 -1.07 -12.09 -1.10
N PHE A 101 -1.24 -13.37 -1.43
CA PHE A 101 -0.58 -14.01 -2.57
C PHE A 101 -1.32 -13.85 -3.90
N SER A 102 -2.51 -13.21 -3.94
CA SER A 102 -3.37 -13.16 -5.12
C SER A 102 -2.66 -12.60 -6.35
N SER A 103 -1.85 -11.55 -6.17
CA SER A 103 -1.09 -10.93 -7.26
C SER A 103 0.05 -11.81 -7.76
N VAL A 104 0.69 -12.57 -6.88
CA VAL A 104 1.81 -13.45 -7.23
C VAL A 104 1.30 -14.68 -7.99
N LEU A 105 0.20 -15.26 -7.54
CA LEU A 105 -0.40 -16.48 -8.12
C LEU A 105 -1.07 -16.24 -9.47
N ALA A 106 -1.32 -14.99 -9.85
CA ALA A 106 -1.91 -14.65 -11.15
C ALA A 106 -0.98 -14.92 -12.36
N TYR A 107 0.32 -15.18 -12.15
CA TYR A 107 1.32 -15.15 -13.23
C TYR A 107 1.99 -16.51 -13.54
N GLY A 108 1.55 -17.63 -12.97
CA GLY A 108 2.18 -18.92 -13.26
C GLY A 108 1.57 -20.09 -12.51
N ASP A 109 2.33 -21.19 -12.41
CA ASP A 109 1.98 -22.33 -11.58
C ASP A 109 2.03 -21.91 -10.11
N GLU A 110 0.93 -22.16 -9.39
CA GLU A 110 0.77 -21.68 -8.03
C GLU A 110 1.84 -22.25 -7.08
N VAL A 111 2.18 -23.52 -7.23
CA VAL A 111 3.19 -24.19 -6.38
C VAL A 111 4.57 -23.62 -6.67
N GLU A 112 4.93 -23.44 -7.94
CA GLU A 112 6.21 -22.85 -8.35
C GLU A 112 6.36 -21.41 -7.84
N MET A 113 5.28 -20.62 -7.94
CA MET A 113 5.29 -19.23 -7.45
C MET A 113 5.44 -19.17 -5.93
N LEU A 114 4.74 -20.02 -5.18
CA LEU A 114 4.88 -20.10 -3.73
C LEU A 114 6.27 -20.57 -3.30
N ASP A 115 6.85 -21.56 -3.98
CA ASP A 115 8.22 -22.00 -3.72
C ASP A 115 9.25 -20.88 -3.94
N LYS A 116 9.05 -20.08 -4.97
CA LYS A 116 9.90 -18.93 -5.24
C LYS A 116 9.77 -17.86 -4.15
N VAL A 117 8.56 -17.54 -3.71
CA VAL A 117 8.34 -16.61 -2.58
C VAL A 117 9.05 -17.13 -1.33
N ILE A 118 8.86 -18.40 -0.98
CA ILE A 118 9.48 -18.99 0.19
C ILE A 118 11.02 -18.91 0.11
N SER A 119 11.60 -19.36 -1.01
CA SER A 119 13.06 -19.41 -1.16
C SER A 119 13.71 -18.03 -1.10
N VAL A 120 13.11 -17.04 -1.77
CA VAL A 120 13.59 -15.65 -1.76
C VAL A 120 13.45 -15.06 -0.36
N THR A 121 12.28 -15.21 0.28
CA THR A 121 12.06 -14.65 1.62
C THR A 121 12.98 -15.28 2.66
N VAL A 122 13.25 -16.58 2.61
CA VAL A 122 14.21 -17.26 3.51
C VAL A 122 15.60 -16.65 3.36
N GLN A 123 16.08 -16.47 2.13
CA GLN A 123 17.40 -15.88 1.88
C GLN A 123 17.47 -14.42 2.36
N ASP A 124 16.44 -13.66 2.09
CA ASP A 124 16.34 -12.25 2.50
C ASP A 124 16.33 -12.11 4.03
N MET A 125 15.59 -12.96 4.73
CA MET A 125 15.56 -12.97 6.20
C MET A 125 16.91 -13.38 6.80
N GLN A 126 17.63 -14.28 6.16
CA GLN A 126 18.98 -14.62 6.61
C GLN A 126 19.93 -13.43 6.46
N ASN A 127 19.92 -12.75 5.30
CA ASN A 127 20.73 -11.56 5.05
C ASN A 127 20.40 -10.45 6.06
N PHE A 128 19.11 -10.27 6.37
CA PHE A 128 18.66 -9.26 7.33
C PHE A 128 19.11 -9.59 8.76
N LYS A 129 19.02 -10.85 9.20
CA LYS A 129 19.55 -11.32 10.50
C LYS A 129 21.05 -11.06 10.61
N ASP A 130 21.80 -11.43 9.59
CA ASP A 130 23.26 -11.23 9.54
C ASP A 130 23.66 -9.76 9.64
N ALA A 131 22.93 -8.87 8.96
CA ALA A 131 23.14 -7.42 9.03
C ALA A 131 22.79 -6.85 10.42
N ALA A 132 21.67 -7.32 11.00
CA ALA A 132 21.24 -6.93 12.35
C ALA A 132 22.25 -7.35 13.42
N GLU A 133 22.80 -8.58 13.34
CA GLU A 133 23.83 -9.06 14.26
C GLU A 133 25.13 -8.23 14.18
N ARG A 134 25.50 -7.80 12.97
CA ARG A 134 26.65 -6.90 12.76
C ARG A 134 26.38 -5.46 13.17
N LYS A 135 25.12 -5.12 13.47
CA LYS A 135 24.66 -3.74 13.70
C LYS A 135 24.98 -2.79 12.55
N ASP A 136 24.96 -3.32 11.32
CA ASP A 136 25.23 -2.54 10.10
C ASP A 136 23.94 -1.87 9.61
N LEU A 137 23.67 -0.67 10.17
CA LEU A 137 22.45 0.07 9.84
C LEU A 137 22.37 0.48 8.37
N LYS A 138 23.50 0.63 7.69
CA LYS A 138 23.53 0.95 6.27
C LYS A 138 23.10 -0.25 5.43
N ASP A 139 23.64 -1.43 5.73
CA ASP A 139 23.26 -2.68 5.07
C ASP A 139 21.78 -3.01 5.31
N ILE A 140 21.29 -2.78 6.55
CA ILE A 140 19.86 -2.91 6.89
C ILE A 140 19.01 -2.00 6.03
N ASP A 141 19.36 -0.73 5.83
CA ASP A 141 18.58 0.21 5.02
C ASP A 141 18.57 -0.20 3.53
N GLU A 142 19.69 -0.66 2.99
CA GLU A 142 19.77 -1.22 1.63
C GLU A 142 18.87 -2.46 1.47
N LEU A 143 18.86 -3.37 2.46
CA LEU A 143 17.99 -4.55 2.48
C LEU A 143 16.50 -4.17 2.56
N ILE A 144 16.12 -3.17 3.37
CA ILE A 144 14.75 -2.66 3.43
C ILE A 144 14.28 -2.21 2.05
N HIS A 145 15.10 -1.45 1.32
CA HIS A 145 14.75 -1.01 -0.03
C HIS A 145 14.55 -2.19 -0.99
N HIS A 146 15.36 -3.23 -0.88
CA HIS A 146 15.22 -4.45 -1.67
C HIS A 146 13.91 -5.18 -1.33
N LEU A 147 13.67 -5.46 -0.04
CA LEU A 147 12.50 -6.18 0.45
C LEU A 147 11.18 -5.48 0.11
N ARG A 148 11.12 -4.15 0.18
CA ARG A 148 9.90 -3.39 -0.14
C ARG A 148 9.36 -3.67 -1.53
N SER A 149 10.22 -3.91 -2.52
CA SER A 149 9.78 -4.17 -3.90
C SER A 149 8.93 -5.44 -4.03
N SER A 150 9.18 -6.44 -3.20
CA SER A 150 8.45 -7.71 -3.17
C SER A 150 7.34 -7.73 -2.11
N TRP A 151 7.58 -7.16 -0.93
CA TRP A 151 6.63 -7.20 0.18
C TRP A 151 5.41 -6.30 -0.02
N VAL A 152 5.54 -5.22 -0.78
CA VAL A 152 4.41 -4.36 -1.18
C VAL A 152 3.34 -5.15 -1.95
N ILE A 153 3.76 -6.12 -2.76
CA ILE A 153 2.86 -6.98 -3.55
C ILE A 153 2.08 -7.95 -2.64
N LEU A 154 2.69 -8.31 -1.51
CA LEU A 154 2.12 -9.20 -0.49
C LEU A 154 1.34 -8.45 0.59
N ASN A 155 1.27 -7.12 0.55
CA ASN A 155 0.75 -6.24 1.60
C ASN A 155 1.45 -6.38 2.96
N MET A 156 2.75 -6.72 2.96
CA MET A 156 3.56 -6.98 4.16
C MET A 156 4.67 -5.94 4.38
N ASP A 157 4.66 -4.81 3.68
CA ASP A 157 5.72 -3.80 3.71
C ASP A 157 5.67 -2.80 4.89
N LYS A 158 4.62 -2.83 5.70
CA LYS A 158 4.42 -1.92 6.86
C LYS A 158 5.57 -1.97 7.90
N PRO A 159 6.08 -3.13 8.33
CA PRO A 159 7.23 -3.19 9.23
C PRO A 159 8.50 -2.59 8.62
N LEU A 160 8.71 -2.78 7.30
CA LEU A 160 9.83 -2.19 6.57
C LEU A 160 9.76 -0.66 6.54
N TRP A 161 8.55 -0.11 6.38
CA TRP A 161 8.32 1.33 6.44
C TRP A 161 8.67 1.90 7.81
N LYS A 162 8.18 1.26 8.86
CA LYS A 162 8.45 1.68 10.24
C LYS A 162 9.94 1.68 10.55
N LEU A 163 10.64 0.61 10.18
CA LEU A 163 12.09 0.51 10.40
C LEU A 163 12.87 1.54 9.58
N HIS A 164 12.51 1.76 8.31
CA HIS A 164 13.14 2.79 7.48
C HIS A 164 12.98 4.20 8.06
N GLU A 165 11.82 4.55 8.60
CA GLU A 165 11.63 5.86 9.26
C GLU A 165 12.50 6.01 10.51
N LEU A 166 12.66 4.97 11.31
CA LEU A 166 13.54 4.98 12.47
C LEU A 166 15.02 5.13 12.09
N LEU A 167 15.44 4.54 10.97
CA LEU A 167 16.82 4.63 10.49
C LEU A 167 17.20 6.02 9.95
N LYS A 168 16.22 6.84 9.54
CA LYS A 168 16.49 8.22 9.06
C LYS A 168 17.07 9.14 10.12
N ASP A 169 16.67 8.95 11.36
CA ASP A 169 17.17 9.74 12.48
C ASP A 169 17.24 8.90 13.77
N THR A 170 18.31 8.13 13.87
CA THR A 170 18.57 7.24 15.02
C THR A 170 18.83 8.00 16.32
N THR A 171 18.96 9.32 16.28
CA THR A 171 19.16 10.13 17.50
C THR A 171 17.85 10.43 18.22
N LEU A 172 16.72 10.31 17.55
CA LEU A 172 15.39 10.56 18.09
C LEU A 172 14.77 9.34 18.78
N TYR A 173 15.31 8.13 18.53
CA TYR A 173 14.72 6.86 18.95
C TYR A 173 15.70 6.05 19.81
N GLY A 174 15.14 5.25 20.72
CA GLY A 174 15.95 4.38 21.59
C GLY A 174 16.43 3.09 20.87
N GLU A 175 17.51 2.46 21.41
CA GLU A 175 17.96 1.14 20.90
C GLU A 175 16.85 0.07 20.99
N GLU A 176 15.98 0.14 21.99
CA GLU A 176 14.85 -0.77 22.18
C GLU A 176 13.82 -0.65 21.06
N GLU A 177 13.47 0.58 20.68
CA GLU A 177 12.50 0.86 19.61
C GLU A 177 13.00 0.40 18.24
N LEU A 178 14.30 0.56 18.00
CA LEU A 178 14.94 0.06 16.78
C LEU A 178 14.98 -1.47 16.75
N GLN A 179 15.26 -2.11 17.87
CA GLN A 179 15.26 -3.57 18.01
C GLN A 179 13.86 -4.14 17.79
N ASP A 180 12.83 -3.52 18.35
CA ASP A 180 11.43 -3.92 18.18
C ASP A 180 11.00 -3.81 16.71
N ALA A 181 11.41 -2.75 16.02
CA ALA A 181 11.13 -2.61 14.60
C ALA A 181 11.85 -3.66 13.73
N MET A 182 13.11 -4.01 14.06
CA MET A 182 13.82 -5.11 13.40
C MET A 182 13.14 -6.46 13.64
N ASN A 183 12.71 -6.73 14.88
CA ASN A 183 11.97 -7.93 15.22
C ASN A 183 10.65 -8.03 14.43
N ALA A 184 9.92 -6.93 14.29
CA ALA A 184 8.68 -6.89 13.51
C ALA A 184 8.91 -7.23 12.02
N VAL A 185 10.05 -6.84 11.45
CA VAL A 185 10.43 -7.24 10.07
C VAL A 185 10.67 -8.75 10.00
N LEU A 186 11.37 -9.32 10.98
CA LEU A 186 11.62 -10.77 11.02
C LEU A 186 10.33 -11.57 11.19
N GLU A 187 9.44 -11.15 12.08
CA GLU A 187 8.12 -11.77 12.28
C GLU A 187 7.27 -11.75 11.01
N ALA A 188 7.27 -10.63 10.29
CA ALA A 188 6.56 -10.52 9.02
C ALA A 188 7.15 -11.46 7.95
N GLY A 189 8.46 -11.58 7.85
CA GLY A 189 9.12 -12.55 6.97
C GLY A 189 8.76 -14.00 7.31
N GLU A 190 8.73 -14.35 8.59
CA GLU A 190 8.30 -15.67 9.07
C GLU A 190 6.81 -15.94 8.76
N ALA A 191 5.96 -14.92 8.88
CA ALA A 191 4.54 -15.02 8.49
C ALA A 191 4.38 -15.29 6.99
N ILE A 192 5.12 -14.59 6.12
CA ILE A 192 5.12 -14.84 4.67
C ILE A 192 5.49 -16.30 4.37
N ILE A 193 6.58 -16.80 4.96
CA ILE A 193 7.05 -18.18 4.74
C ILE A 193 6.01 -19.19 5.23
N ARG A 194 5.46 -19.01 6.42
CA ARG A 194 4.45 -19.89 7.02
C ARG A 194 3.20 -19.95 6.14
N CYS A 195 2.60 -18.80 5.82
CA CYS A 195 1.37 -18.75 5.04
C CYS A 195 1.55 -19.26 3.60
N ALA A 196 2.72 -19.04 3.00
CA ALA A 196 3.03 -19.60 1.68
C ALA A 196 3.11 -21.13 1.71
N ASN A 197 3.70 -21.72 2.76
CA ASN A 197 3.73 -23.19 2.94
C ASN A 197 2.32 -23.77 3.17
N GLU A 198 1.51 -23.16 4.04
CA GLU A 198 0.13 -23.57 4.30
C GLU A 198 -0.71 -23.54 3.01
N LYS A 199 -0.58 -22.47 2.24
CA LYS A 199 -1.28 -22.33 0.96
C LYS A 199 -0.84 -23.38 -0.06
N LYS A 200 0.46 -23.70 -0.11
CA LYS A 200 1.00 -24.73 -0.97
C LYS A 200 0.48 -26.12 -0.61
N GLU A 201 0.29 -26.44 0.66
CA GLU A 201 -0.32 -27.70 1.11
C GLU A 201 -1.77 -27.81 0.62
N VAL A 202 -2.54 -26.71 0.66
CA VAL A 202 -3.93 -26.68 0.16
C VAL A 202 -4.01 -26.89 -1.35
N VAL A 203 -3.06 -26.35 -2.11
CA VAL A 203 -3.04 -26.48 -3.58
C VAL A 203 -2.63 -27.92 -4.02
N ASN A 204 -1.80 -28.60 -3.23
CA ASN A 204 -1.32 -29.95 -3.54
C ASN A 204 -2.24 -31.09 -3.03
N GLY A 205 -3.26 -30.79 -2.23
CA GLY A 205 -4.18 -31.78 -1.63
C GLY A 205 -5.50 -31.84 -2.34
#